data_625c9b70a4ddf1361fbff6c745baafe2
#
_entry.id   625c9b70a4ddf1361fbff6c745baafe2
#
_cell.length_a   1.000
_cell.length_b   1.000
_cell.length_c   1.000
_cell.angle_alpha   90.00
_cell.angle_beta   90.00
_cell.angle_gamma   90.00
#
_symmetry.space_group_name_H-M   'P 1'
#
loop_
_entity.id
_entity.type
_entity.pdbx_description
1 polymer ?
#
loop_
_entity_poly.entity_id
_entity_poly.type
_entity_poly.pdbx_seq_one_letter_code
_entity_poly.pdbx_strand_id
1 'polypeptide(L)'
;MSSEKIILGIDPGTTIMGFGLIKVQNKKMSFLQLNELQLGKYDDHYLKLKLIFERTVELIDTYHPDEIAIEAPFFGKNVQSMLKLGRAQGVAMAAGLSREVPITEYSPKKIKMAITGNGNASKEQVAKMLQNLLHIKTLPKNLDSTDGLAAAVCHFYNMGRADIVGKSYTGWAAFVKQNEGRIKK
;
A
#
# COMPACT_ATOMS: atom_id res chain seq x y z
N MET A 1 -2.37 -21.63 16.18
CA MET A 1 -1.26 -20.66 16.25
C MET A 1 -1.70 -19.40 15.55
N SER A 2 -1.62 -18.23 16.19
CA SER A 2 -1.97 -16.97 15.54
C SER A 2 -0.89 -16.66 14.52
N SER A 3 -1.23 -16.64 13.23
CA SER A 3 -0.29 -16.26 12.18
C SER A 3 0.05 -14.78 12.34
N GLU A 4 1.30 -14.49 12.62
CA GLU A 4 1.87 -13.15 12.49
C GLU A 4 2.11 -12.90 11.01
N LYS A 5 1.78 -11.68 10.52
CA LYS A 5 2.06 -11.24 9.16
C LYS A 5 2.71 -9.87 9.16
N ILE A 6 3.62 -9.65 8.22
CA ILE A 6 4.22 -8.34 7.96
C ILE A 6 3.75 -7.86 6.60
N ILE A 7 3.31 -6.60 6.53
CA ILE A 7 2.88 -5.95 5.30
C ILE A 7 3.83 -4.80 5.01
N LEU A 8 4.43 -4.81 3.82
CA LEU A 8 5.21 -3.69 3.29
C LEU A 8 4.31 -2.85 2.39
N GLY A 9 4.12 -1.60 2.76
CA GLY A 9 3.46 -0.61 1.92
C GLY A 9 4.47 0.26 1.17
N ILE A 10 4.19 0.56 -0.09
CA ILE A 10 5.05 1.35 -0.97
C ILE A 10 4.23 2.45 -1.63
N ASP A 11 4.71 3.68 -1.53
CA ASP A 11 4.26 4.82 -2.34
C ASP A 11 5.35 5.14 -3.38
N PRO A 12 5.12 4.80 -4.66
CA PRO A 12 6.10 5.03 -5.71
C PRO A 12 6.35 6.52 -5.98
N GLY A 13 7.60 6.93 -6.01
CA GLY A 13 7.99 8.30 -6.32
C GLY A 13 9.32 8.38 -7.07
N THR A 14 9.52 9.45 -7.84
CA THR A 14 10.77 9.73 -8.57
C THR A 14 11.64 10.79 -7.90
N THR A 15 11.11 11.45 -6.88
CA THR A 15 11.82 12.43 -6.03
C THR A 15 11.99 11.89 -4.63
N ILE A 16 10.93 11.37 -4.07
CA ILE A 16 10.90 10.66 -2.80
C ILE A 16 10.04 9.43 -3.00
N MET A 17 10.46 8.27 -2.51
CA MET A 17 9.69 7.05 -2.46
C MET A 17 9.47 6.67 -1.01
N GLY A 18 8.20 6.49 -0.62
CA GLY A 18 7.81 6.17 0.75
C GLY A 18 7.64 4.66 0.95
N PHE A 19 8.11 4.18 2.11
CA PHE A 19 7.90 2.79 2.54
C PHE A 19 7.38 2.78 3.97
N GLY A 20 6.40 1.90 4.22
CA GLY A 20 5.87 1.71 5.57
C GLY A 20 5.65 0.24 5.87
N LEU A 21 6.01 -0.20 7.06
CA LEU A 21 5.83 -1.57 7.49
C LEU A 21 4.91 -1.62 8.71
N ILE A 22 3.97 -2.54 8.66
CA ILE A 22 3.12 -2.90 9.79
C ILE A 22 3.20 -4.40 10.05
N LYS A 23 3.04 -4.75 11.32
CA LYS A 23 2.88 -6.11 11.79
C LYS A 23 1.42 -6.36 12.12
N VAL A 24 0.88 -7.47 11.66
CA VAL A 24 -0.48 -7.91 11.94
C VAL A 24 -0.43 -9.18 12.78
N GLN A 25 -1.04 -9.14 13.96
CA GLN A 25 -1.15 -10.29 14.85
C GLN A 25 -2.51 -10.27 15.54
N ASN A 26 -3.22 -11.40 15.57
CA ASN A 26 -4.55 -11.50 16.20
C ASN A 26 -5.54 -10.44 15.70
N LYS A 27 -5.56 -10.15 14.39
CA LYS A 27 -6.38 -9.11 13.76
C LYS A 27 -6.12 -7.69 14.28
N LYS A 28 -4.99 -7.46 14.90
CA LYS A 28 -4.51 -6.13 15.32
C LYS A 28 -3.26 -5.78 14.51
N MET A 29 -3.18 -4.53 14.09
CA MET A 29 -1.98 -4.00 13.44
C MET A 29 -1.14 -3.20 14.42
N SER A 30 0.16 -3.24 14.24
CA SER A 30 1.14 -2.43 14.98
C SER A 30 2.16 -1.84 14.01
N PHE A 31 2.63 -0.66 14.33
CA PHE A 31 3.68 0.01 13.58
C PHE A 31 5.02 -0.70 13.75
N LEU A 32 5.72 -0.95 12.64
CA LEU A 32 7.10 -1.45 12.65
C LEU A 32 8.08 -0.36 12.25
N GLN A 33 7.92 0.20 11.05
CA GLN A 33 8.92 1.10 10.47
C GLN A 33 8.31 2.05 9.45
N LEU A 34 8.89 3.25 9.37
CA LEU A 34 8.77 4.19 8.26
C LEU A 34 10.15 4.37 7.62
N ASN A 35 10.20 4.37 6.31
CA ASN A 35 11.40 4.61 5.54
C ASN A 35 11.08 5.49 4.34
N GLU A 36 12.06 6.26 3.89
CA GLU A 36 11.99 7.00 2.65
C GLU A 36 13.28 6.86 1.87
N LEU A 37 13.17 6.85 0.56
CA LEU A 37 14.30 6.89 -0.36
C LEU A 37 14.32 8.23 -1.08
N GLN A 38 15.34 9.04 -0.76
CA GLN A 38 15.54 10.36 -1.35
C GLN A 38 16.20 10.22 -2.73
N LEU A 39 15.43 10.46 -3.79
CA LEU A 39 15.84 10.30 -5.18
C LEU A 39 16.04 11.66 -5.88
N GLY A 40 15.54 12.75 -5.31
CA GLY A 40 15.59 14.09 -5.92
C GLY A 40 17.00 14.63 -6.16
N LYS A 41 17.98 14.14 -5.42
CA LYS A 41 19.40 14.53 -5.55
C LYS A 41 20.12 13.90 -6.74
N TYR A 42 19.50 12.96 -7.43
CA TYR A 42 20.09 12.28 -8.59
C TYR A 42 19.41 12.76 -9.86
N ASP A 43 20.17 13.10 -10.91
CA ASP A 43 19.65 13.48 -12.21
C ASP A 43 19.40 12.25 -13.10
N ASP A 44 20.27 11.24 -12.99
CA ASP A 44 20.17 10.02 -13.78
C ASP A 44 18.95 9.17 -13.36
N HIS A 45 18.02 9.01 -14.30
CA HIS A 45 16.82 8.23 -14.10
C HIS A 45 17.12 6.74 -13.91
N TYR A 46 18.10 6.18 -14.60
CA TYR A 46 18.45 4.76 -14.47
C TYR A 46 19.07 4.45 -13.12
N LEU A 47 19.90 5.37 -12.60
CA LEU A 47 20.41 5.27 -11.24
C LEU A 47 19.28 5.29 -10.21
N LYS A 48 18.26 6.14 -10.39
CA LYS A 48 17.09 6.14 -9.52
C LYS A 48 16.37 4.78 -9.52
N LEU A 49 16.17 4.18 -10.70
CA LEU A 49 15.53 2.86 -10.81
C LEU A 49 16.37 1.78 -10.11
N LYS A 50 17.69 1.81 -10.27
CA LYS A 50 18.61 0.89 -9.56
C LYS A 50 18.44 1.02 -8.05
N LEU A 51 18.48 2.24 -7.52
CA LEU A 51 18.34 2.51 -6.08
C LEU A 51 16.97 2.06 -5.53
N ILE A 52 15.89 2.24 -6.32
CA ILE A 52 14.55 1.75 -5.95
C ILE A 52 14.56 0.23 -5.83
N PHE A 53 15.14 -0.47 -6.80
CA PHE A 53 15.23 -1.93 -6.76
C PHE A 53 16.01 -2.41 -5.53
N GLU A 54 17.21 -1.90 -5.35
CA GLU A 54 18.12 -2.27 -4.25
C GLU A 54 17.46 -2.02 -2.88
N ARG A 55 16.84 -0.83 -2.71
CA ARG A 55 16.17 -0.49 -1.44
C ARG A 55 14.95 -1.36 -1.17
N THR A 56 14.17 -1.68 -2.19
CA THR A 56 12.99 -2.55 -2.03
C THR A 56 13.43 -3.96 -1.65
N VAL A 57 14.44 -4.50 -2.31
CA VAL A 57 15.03 -5.82 -1.98
C VAL A 57 15.57 -5.82 -0.55
N GLU A 58 16.34 -4.80 -0.17
CA GLU A 58 16.89 -4.67 1.20
C GLU A 58 15.79 -4.72 2.27
N LEU A 59 14.68 -3.99 2.05
CA LEU A 59 13.56 -4.00 2.99
C LEU A 59 12.88 -5.37 3.04
N ILE A 60 12.72 -6.05 1.91
CA ILE A 60 12.14 -7.38 1.85
C ILE A 60 13.04 -8.39 2.56
N ASP A 61 14.34 -8.37 2.27
CA ASP A 61 15.31 -9.30 2.87
C ASP A 61 15.53 -9.05 4.38
N THR A 62 15.25 -7.82 4.85
CA THR A 62 15.38 -7.45 6.28
C THR A 62 14.14 -7.82 7.09
N TYR A 63 12.95 -7.53 6.55
CA TYR A 63 11.69 -7.64 7.30
C TYR A 63 10.85 -8.86 6.94
N HIS A 64 11.18 -9.56 5.84
CA HIS A 64 10.46 -10.72 5.33
C HIS A 64 8.95 -10.51 5.26
N PRO A 65 8.46 -9.46 4.54
CA PRO A 65 7.03 -9.19 4.45
C PRO A 65 6.31 -10.33 3.73
N ASP A 66 5.14 -10.70 4.26
CA ASP A 66 4.26 -11.70 3.64
C ASP A 66 3.51 -11.14 2.42
N GLU A 67 3.26 -9.83 2.39
CA GLU A 67 2.48 -9.15 1.36
C GLU A 67 3.00 -7.73 1.13
N ILE A 68 2.94 -7.27 -0.12
CA ILE A 68 3.24 -5.88 -0.51
C ILE A 68 1.96 -5.18 -0.94
N ALA A 69 1.73 -4.00 -0.40
CA ALA A 69 0.71 -3.06 -0.84
C ALA A 69 1.36 -1.88 -1.54
N ILE A 70 1.01 -1.61 -2.78
CA ILE A 70 1.61 -0.51 -3.55
C ILE A 70 0.54 0.48 -4.01
N GLU A 71 0.84 1.78 -3.90
CA GLU A 71 -0.04 2.80 -4.45
C GLU A 71 0.05 2.80 -5.98
N ALA A 72 -1.12 2.77 -6.64
CA ALA A 72 -1.21 2.86 -8.09
C ALA A 72 -0.92 4.30 -8.55
N PRO A 73 -0.19 4.49 -9.66
CA PRO A 73 0.08 5.81 -10.21
C PRO A 73 -1.21 6.56 -10.53
N PHE A 74 -1.26 7.83 -10.18
CA PHE A 74 -2.38 8.69 -10.52
C PHE A 74 -2.20 9.28 -11.91
N PHE A 75 -3.30 9.33 -12.69
CA PHE A 75 -3.29 9.95 -14.01
C PHE A 75 -3.14 11.47 -13.90
N GLY A 76 -1.94 11.96 -14.17
CA GLY A 76 -1.63 13.40 -14.21
C GLY A 76 -1.64 13.96 -15.63
N LYS A 77 -1.59 15.29 -15.74
CA LYS A 77 -1.53 15.97 -17.06
C LYS A 77 -0.17 15.80 -17.77
N ASN A 78 0.89 15.53 -17.03
CA ASN A 78 2.23 15.39 -17.57
C ASN A 78 2.58 13.92 -17.84
N VAL A 79 2.46 13.52 -19.11
CA VAL A 79 2.72 12.16 -19.58
C VAL A 79 4.14 11.69 -19.26
N GLN A 80 5.15 12.55 -19.39
CA GLN A 80 6.55 12.18 -19.12
C GLN A 80 6.78 11.86 -17.64
N SER A 81 6.18 12.63 -16.75
CA SER A 81 6.22 12.36 -15.31
C SER A 81 5.52 11.05 -14.97
N MET A 82 4.39 10.77 -15.61
CA MET A 82 3.65 9.51 -15.42
C MET A 82 4.43 8.30 -15.89
N LEU A 83 5.11 8.38 -17.05
CA LEU A 83 5.96 7.31 -17.55
C LEU A 83 7.13 7.03 -16.60
N LYS A 84 7.76 8.08 -16.05
CA LYS A 84 8.81 7.92 -15.05
C LYS A 84 8.30 7.28 -13.77
N LEU A 85 7.11 7.69 -13.30
CA LEU A 85 6.48 7.14 -12.11
C LEU A 85 6.10 5.66 -12.30
N GLY A 86 5.50 5.31 -13.45
CA GLY A 86 5.17 3.92 -13.78
C GLY A 86 6.40 3.01 -13.85
N ARG A 87 7.55 3.53 -14.36
CA ARG A 87 8.83 2.80 -14.33
C ARG A 87 9.31 2.57 -12.89
N ALA A 88 9.25 3.60 -12.04
CA ALA A 88 9.63 3.50 -10.63
C ALA A 88 8.77 2.46 -9.89
N GLN A 89 7.45 2.49 -10.10
CA GLN A 89 6.52 1.50 -9.56
C GLN A 89 6.84 0.10 -10.07
N GLY A 90 7.00 -0.08 -11.39
CA GLY A 90 7.29 -1.38 -12.01
C GLY A 90 8.58 -2.00 -11.47
N VAL A 91 9.61 -1.18 -11.20
CA VAL A 91 10.86 -1.65 -10.59
C VAL A 91 10.66 -2.11 -9.14
N ALA A 92 9.87 -1.39 -8.34
CA ALA A 92 9.54 -1.83 -6.98
C ALA A 92 8.73 -3.14 -7.00
N MET A 93 7.78 -3.28 -7.95
CA MET A 93 7.05 -4.52 -8.15
C MET A 93 7.96 -5.66 -8.57
N ALA A 94 8.88 -5.43 -9.52
CA ALA A 94 9.86 -6.43 -9.95
C ALA A 94 10.74 -6.91 -8.79
N ALA A 95 11.15 -6.00 -7.89
CA ALA A 95 11.88 -6.35 -6.68
C ALA A 95 11.06 -7.28 -5.77
N GLY A 96 9.77 -6.96 -5.54
CA GLY A 96 8.86 -7.80 -4.76
C GLY A 96 8.67 -9.19 -5.39
N LEU A 97 8.40 -9.23 -6.70
CA LEU A 97 8.20 -10.48 -7.44
C LEU A 97 9.47 -11.34 -7.49
N SER A 98 10.67 -10.73 -7.52
CA SER A 98 11.94 -11.46 -7.47
C SER A 98 12.17 -12.19 -6.14
N ARG A 99 11.40 -11.85 -5.11
CA ARG A 99 11.37 -12.48 -3.78
C ARG A 99 10.07 -13.27 -3.52
N GLU A 100 9.28 -13.49 -4.58
CA GLU A 100 8.01 -14.23 -4.52
C GLU A 100 6.98 -13.63 -3.54
N VAL A 101 7.10 -12.33 -3.21
CA VAL A 101 6.16 -11.65 -2.31
C VAL A 101 4.94 -11.20 -3.10
N PRO A 102 3.71 -11.60 -2.70
CA PRO A 102 2.47 -11.17 -3.35
C PRO A 102 2.26 -9.66 -3.29
N ILE A 103 1.77 -9.07 -4.40
CA ILE A 103 1.58 -7.62 -4.52
C ILE A 103 0.11 -7.31 -4.76
N THR A 104 -0.40 -6.29 -4.06
CA THR A 104 -1.73 -5.74 -4.30
C THR A 104 -1.65 -4.23 -4.52
N GLU A 105 -2.26 -3.75 -5.61
CA GLU A 105 -2.32 -2.32 -5.93
C GLU A 105 -3.58 -1.65 -5.39
N TYR A 106 -3.43 -0.42 -4.91
CA TYR A 106 -4.51 0.41 -4.41
C TYR A 106 -4.49 1.81 -5.01
N SER A 107 -5.63 2.30 -5.49
CA SER A 107 -5.71 3.70 -5.93
C SER A 107 -5.58 4.65 -4.73
N PRO A 108 -5.02 5.87 -4.94
CA PRO A 108 -4.89 6.89 -3.89
C PRO A 108 -6.21 7.18 -3.16
N LYS A 109 -7.30 7.23 -3.92
CA LYS A 109 -8.65 7.45 -3.36
C LYS A 109 -9.09 6.31 -2.45
N LYS A 110 -8.77 5.05 -2.81
CA LYS A 110 -9.10 3.88 -1.99
C LYS A 110 -8.30 3.84 -0.70
N ILE A 111 -7.01 4.22 -0.77
CA ILE A 111 -6.14 4.33 0.41
C ILE A 111 -6.71 5.37 1.39
N LYS A 112 -7.00 6.58 0.92
CA LYS A 112 -7.58 7.64 1.74
C LYS A 112 -8.92 7.25 2.35
N MET A 113 -9.81 6.64 1.57
CA MET A 113 -11.10 6.13 2.02
C MET A 113 -10.97 5.07 3.11
N ALA A 114 -10.02 4.16 2.98
CA ALA A 114 -9.81 3.08 3.96
C ALA A 114 -9.36 3.62 5.32
N ILE A 115 -8.58 4.69 5.35
CA ILE A 115 -7.98 5.25 6.57
C ILE A 115 -8.90 6.27 7.22
N THR A 116 -9.47 7.18 6.43
CA THR A 116 -10.19 8.37 6.95
C THR A 116 -11.70 8.31 6.75
N GLY A 117 -12.22 7.35 5.97
CA GLY A 117 -13.60 7.35 5.51
C GLY A 117 -13.91 8.38 4.43
N ASN A 118 -12.90 9.16 3.97
CA ASN A 118 -13.05 10.20 2.95
C ASN A 118 -11.95 10.07 1.89
N GLY A 119 -12.33 9.71 0.65
CA GLY A 119 -11.37 9.55 -0.45
C GLY A 119 -10.72 10.86 -0.93
N ASN A 120 -11.20 12.02 -0.47
CA ASN A 120 -10.65 13.34 -0.76
C ASN A 120 -9.89 13.96 0.44
N ALA A 121 -9.60 13.15 1.46
CA ALA A 121 -8.84 13.60 2.63
C ALA A 121 -7.49 14.19 2.24
N SER A 122 -7.04 15.21 2.98
CA SER A 122 -5.71 15.78 2.79
C SER A 122 -4.64 14.81 3.32
N LYS A 123 -3.39 15.04 2.92
CA LYS A 123 -2.24 14.27 3.37
C LYS A 123 -2.06 14.35 4.89
N GLU A 124 -2.25 15.53 5.45
CA GLU A 124 -2.18 15.79 6.90
C GLU A 124 -3.26 15.01 7.66
N GLN A 125 -4.48 14.95 7.11
CA GLN A 125 -5.57 14.17 7.71
C GLN A 125 -5.26 12.68 7.72
N VAL A 126 -4.71 12.14 6.63
CA VAL A 126 -4.28 10.74 6.55
C VAL A 126 -3.17 10.46 7.56
N ALA A 127 -2.12 11.29 7.58
CA ALA A 127 -1.00 11.13 8.50
C ALA A 127 -1.44 11.19 9.97
N LYS A 128 -2.34 12.12 10.32
CA LYS A 128 -2.89 12.23 11.69
C LYS A 128 -3.70 11.02 12.08
N MET A 129 -4.49 10.47 11.14
CA MET A 129 -5.26 9.25 11.40
C MET A 129 -4.31 8.04 11.60
N LEU A 130 -3.28 7.90 10.77
CA LEU A 130 -2.26 6.85 10.93
C LEU A 130 -1.55 6.96 12.29
N GLN A 131 -1.21 8.18 12.70
CA GLN A 131 -0.60 8.43 14.01
C GLN A 131 -1.47 7.88 15.15
N ASN A 132 -2.78 8.15 15.09
CA ASN A 132 -3.72 7.67 16.10
C ASN A 132 -3.93 6.16 16.05
N LEU A 133 -4.13 5.59 14.84
CA LEU A 133 -4.40 4.17 14.64
C LEU A 133 -3.24 3.26 15.06
N LEU A 134 -2.01 3.73 14.83
CA LEU A 134 -0.79 2.96 15.06
C LEU A 134 -0.01 3.44 16.31
N HIS A 135 -0.56 4.40 17.05
CA HIS A 135 0.06 5.00 18.24
C HIS A 135 1.49 5.51 18.00
N ILE A 136 1.73 6.13 16.83
CA ILE A 136 3.03 6.67 16.47
C ILE A 136 3.32 7.92 17.31
N LYS A 137 4.40 7.90 18.09
CA LYS A 137 4.74 9.01 19.00
C LYS A 137 4.99 10.32 18.26
N THR A 138 5.75 10.27 17.19
CA THR A 138 6.14 11.48 16.42
C THR A 138 6.03 11.18 14.92
N LEU A 139 5.29 12.02 14.19
CA LEU A 139 5.26 11.96 12.74
C LEU A 139 6.56 12.55 12.17
N PRO A 140 7.03 12.06 11.02
CA PRO A 140 8.15 12.68 10.32
C PRO A 140 7.76 14.08 9.83
N LYS A 141 8.75 14.96 9.69
CA LYS A 141 8.52 16.32 9.13
C LYS A 141 8.01 16.25 7.69
N ASN A 142 8.53 15.30 6.90
CA ASN A 142 8.05 15.03 5.56
C ASN A 142 7.00 13.92 5.61
N LEU A 143 5.76 14.25 5.23
CA LEU A 143 4.64 13.31 5.24
C LEU A 143 4.68 12.31 4.06
N ASP A 144 5.56 12.50 3.06
CA ASP A 144 5.69 11.57 1.92
C ASP A 144 6.03 10.14 2.38
N SER A 145 6.82 10.02 3.47
CA SER A 145 7.12 8.72 4.05
C SER A 145 5.88 8.02 4.65
N THR A 146 4.82 8.77 5.01
CA THR A 146 3.60 8.19 5.57
C THR A 146 2.68 7.56 4.51
N ASP A 147 2.85 7.89 3.23
CA ASP A 147 1.98 7.40 2.15
C ASP A 147 2.21 5.89 1.91
N GLY A 148 3.45 5.42 1.99
CA GLY A 148 3.72 3.98 1.99
C GLY A 148 3.07 3.25 3.17
N LEU A 149 3.12 3.83 4.37
CA LEU A 149 2.42 3.27 5.53
C LEU A 149 0.90 3.25 5.34
N ALA A 150 0.35 4.28 4.69
CA ALA A 150 -1.07 4.34 4.33
C ALA A 150 -1.48 3.18 3.42
N ALA A 151 -0.64 2.80 2.44
CA ALA A 151 -0.88 1.65 1.58
C ALA A 151 -0.92 0.34 2.38
N ALA A 152 0.02 0.13 3.32
CA ALA A 152 0.03 -1.05 4.19
C ALA A 152 -1.23 -1.14 5.07
N VAL A 153 -1.66 -0.03 5.69
CA VAL A 153 -2.88 0.02 6.51
C VAL A 153 -4.14 -0.19 5.66
N CYS A 154 -4.19 0.37 4.45
CA CYS A 154 -5.27 0.11 3.50
C CYS A 154 -5.37 -1.39 3.18
N HIS A 155 -4.24 -2.04 2.97
CA HIS A 155 -4.19 -3.48 2.70
C HIS A 155 -4.73 -4.28 3.90
N PHE A 156 -4.30 -3.99 5.10
CA PHE A 156 -4.82 -4.62 6.33
C PHE A 156 -6.35 -4.58 6.41
N TYR A 157 -6.96 -3.43 6.15
CA TYR A 157 -8.44 -3.32 6.16
C TYR A 157 -9.14 -4.06 5.02
N ASN A 158 -8.42 -4.39 3.94
CA ASN A 158 -8.99 -5.13 2.80
C ASN A 158 -8.73 -6.65 2.89
N MET A 159 -7.72 -7.13 3.61
CA MET A 159 -7.45 -8.56 3.81
C MET A 159 -8.67 -9.29 4.39
N GLY A 160 -9.31 -8.75 5.42
CA GLY A 160 -10.50 -9.35 6.04
C GLY A 160 -11.76 -9.31 5.16
N ARG A 161 -11.76 -8.55 4.07
CA ARG A 161 -12.88 -8.50 3.11
C ARG A 161 -12.76 -9.57 2.03
N ALA A 162 -11.56 -10.00 1.69
CA ALA A 162 -11.36 -11.10 0.74
C ALA A 162 -11.96 -12.41 1.27
N ASP A 163 -11.87 -12.67 2.56
CA ASP A 163 -12.51 -13.83 3.21
C ASP A 163 -14.04 -13.75 3.22
N ILE A 164 -14.60 -12.55 3.14
CA ILE A 164 -16.07 -12.31 3.10
C ILE A 164 -16.57 -12.33 1.64
N VAL A 165 -15.76 -11.97 0.67
CA VAL A 165 -16.08 -11.97 -0.77
C VAL A 165 -15.85 -13.35 -1.42
N GLY A 166 -15.67 -14.40 -0.65
CA GLY A 166 -15.48 -15.79 -1.09
C GLY A 166 -16.61 -16.41 -1.92
N LYS A 167 -17.57 -15.60 -2.43
CA LYS A 167 -18.55 -15.96 -3.47
C LYS A 167 -18.61 -14.85 -4.50
N SER A 168 -17.73 -14.90 -5.50
CA SER A 168 -17.89 -14.13 -6.71
C SER A 168 -19.18 -14.58 -7.40
N TYR A 169 -20.21 -13.74 -7.37
CA TYR A 169 -21.42 -14.00 -8.12
C TYR A 169 -21.20 -13.58 -9.57
N THR A 170 -21.43 -14.48 -10.52
CA THR A 170 -21.33 -14.20 -11.95
C THR A 170 -22.51 -13.40 -12.51
N GLY A 171 -23.24 -12.69 -11.64
CA GLY A 171 -24.36 -11.82 -11.99
C GLY A 171 -25.48 -11.84 -10.92
N TRP A 172 -26.45 -10.94 -11.10
CA TRP A 172 -27.57 -10.76 -10.18
C TRP A 172 -28.39 -12.05 -9.97
N ALA A 173 -28.61 -12.83 -11.02
CA ALA A 173 -29.35 -14.10 -10.95
C ALA A 173 -28.66 -15.13 -10.02
N ALA A 174 -27.34 -15.21 -10.07
CA ALA A 174 -26.55 -16.08 -9.19
C ALA A 174 -26.60 -15.61 -7.74
N PHE A 175 -26.57 -14.28 -7.51
CA PHE A 175 -26.75 -13.69 -6.18
C PHE A 175 -28.12 -14.03 -5.58
N VAL A 176 -29.20 -13.81 -6.33
CA VAL A 176 -30.57 -14.11 -5.88
C VAL A 176 -30.73 -15.58 -5.53
N LYS A 177 -30.28 -16.50 -6.40
CA LYS A 177 -30.38 -17.94 -6.18
C LYS A 177 -29.65 -18.41 -4.90
N GLN A 178 -28.52 -17.80 -4.57
CA GLN A 178 -27.77 -18.16 -3.36
C GLN A 178 -28.27 -17.45 -2.08
N ASN A 179 -29.15 -16.47 -2.22
CA ASN A 179 -29.67 -15.68 -1.10
C ASN A 179 -31.23 -15.68 -1.05
N GLU A 180 -31.87 -16.69 -1.59
CA GLU A 180 -33.35 -16.79 -1.63
C GLU A 180 -34.02 -16.58 -0.27
N GLY A 181 -33.43 -17.11 0.81
CA GLY A 181 -33.94 -16.94 2.17
C GLY A 181 -33.79 -15.53 2.77
N ARG A 182 -33.02 -14.63 2.11
CA ARG A 182 -32.79 -13.24 2.56
C ARG A 182 -33.58 -12.20 1.75
N ILE A 183 -34.14 -12.61 0.63
CA ILE A 183 -34.95 -11.75 -0.23
C ILE A 183 -36.41 -11.99 0.14
N LYS A 184 -36.96 -11.11 0.97
CA LYS A 184 -38.41 -11.10 1.22
C LYS A 184 -39.16 -10.74 -0.07
N LYS A 185 -40.21 -11.50 -0.39
CA LYS A 185 -41.20 -11.17 -1.42
C LYS A 185 -41.90 -9.86 -1.09
#